data_bfb46d2f62b6baeed85879751896d1c2
#
_entry.id   bfb46d2f62b6baeed85879751896d1c2
#
_cell.length_a   1.000
_cell.length_b   1.000
_cell.length_c   1.000
_cell.angle_alpha   90.00
_cell.angle_beta   90.00
_cell.angle_gamma   90.00
#
_symmetry.space_group_name_H-M   'P 1'
#
loop_
_entity.id
_entity.type
_entity.pdbx_description
1 polymer ?
#
loop_
_entity_poly.entity_id
_entity_poly.type
_entity_poly.pdbx_seq_one_letter_code
_entity_poly.pdbx_strand_id
1 'polypeptide(L)'
;MLYPIYVHKEKGSVYGASFPDFPGCHAAASTLQQLTAAAQEAVEAHLFGETAPIAPPSSVNDWMQQTAFQDGFWMQVDIDLSTVNAPLHSWPTA
;
A
#
# COMPACT_ATOMS: atom_id res chain seq x y z
N MET A 1 9.05 -3.52 -5.16
CA MET A 1 9.09 -2.05 -5.18
C MET A 1 8.70 -1.50 -3.83
N LEU A 2 9.43 -0.52 -3.35
CA LEU A 2 9.16 0.07 -2.04
C LEU A 2 8.15 1.20 -2.18
N TYR A 3 7.00 1.03 -1.55
CA TYR A 3 5.96 2.05 -1.53
C TYR A 3 5.87 2.67 -0.14
N PRO A 4 5.70 4.00 -0.08
CA PRO A 4 5.47 4.63 1.23
C PRO A 4 4.05 4.34 1.70
N ILE A 5 3.93 4.03 2.98
CA ILE A 5 2.63 3.94 3.62
C ILE A 5 2.64 4.83 4.84
N TYR A 6 1.50 5.42 5.12
CA TYR A 6 1.31 6.23 6.31
C TYR A 6 0.64 5.37 7.37
N VAL A 7 1.32 5.20 8.50
CA VAL A 7 0.87 4.30 9.55
C VAL A 7 0.38 5.12 10.74
N HIS A 8 -0.78 4.76 11.25
CA HIS A 8 -1.31 5.36 12.46
C HIS A 8 -1.84 4.24 13.34
N LYS A 9 -1.84 4.49 14.64
CA LYS A 9 -2.32 3.49 15.59
C LYS A 9 -3.77 3.79 15.91
N GLU A 10 -4.62 2.80 15.65
CA GLU A 10 -6.03 2.91 15.95
C GLU A 10 -6.26 2.65 17.43
N LYS A 11 -7.41 3.05 17.90
CA LYS A 11 -7.84 2.67 19.22
C LYS A 11 -7.82 1.16 19.36
N GLY A 12 -7.39 0.67 20.53
CA GLY A 12 -7.38 -0.75 20.76
C GLY A 12 -6.17 -1.46 20.20
N SER A 13 -5.14 -0.72 19.84
CA SER A 13 -3.84 -1.30 19.47
C SER A 13 -3.76 -1.88 18.06
N VAL A 14 -4.66 -1.47 17.18
CA VAL A 14 -4.58 -1.87 15.78
C VAL A 14 -3.86 -0.79 15.01
N TYR A 15 -2.92 -1.20 14.15
CA TYR A 15 -2.25 -0.27 13.26
C TYR A 15 -3.01 -0.21 11.95
N GLY A 16 -3.26 1.01 11.49
CA GLY A 16 -3.85 1.24 10.18
C GLY A 16 -2.81 1.85 9.26
N ALA A 17 -2.94 1.59 7.97
CA ALA A 17 -2.02 2.13 6.97
C ALA A 17 -2.78 2.55 5.74
N SER A 18 -2.30 3.63 5.14
CA SER A 18 -2.86 4.15 3.89
C SER A 18 -1.76 4.27 2.86
N PHE A 19 -2.10 3.97 1.62
CA PHE A 19 -1.17 4.11 0.50
C PHE A 19 -1.49 5.39 -0.25
N PRO A 20 -0.62 6.43 -0.17
CA PRO A 20 -0.88 7.63 -0.97
C PRO A 20 -0.87 7.35 -2.46
N ASP A 21 -0.05 6.40 -2.90
CA ASP A 21 0.04 6.06 -4.32
C ASP A 21 -1.17 5.29 -4.83
N PHE A 22 -1.95 4.70 -3.92
CA PHE A 22 -3.16 3.96 -4.27
C PHE A 22 -4.30 4.51 -3.43
N PRO A 23 -4.92 5.62 -3.88
CA PRO A 23 -6.01 6.22 -3.10
C PRO A 23 -7.12 5.21 -2.84
N GLY A 24 -7.57 5.14 -1.60
CA GLY A 24 -8.57 4.17 -1.20
C GLY A 24 -8.02 2.83 -0.76
N CYS A 25 -6.72 2.59 -0.90
CA CYS A 25 -6.11 1.35 -0.47
C CYS A 25 -5.65 1.47 0.98
N HIS A 26 -6.18 0.63 1.85
CA HIS A 26 -5.89 0.67 3.27
C HIS A 26 -5.59 -0.73 3.77
N ALA A 27 -4.75 -0.81 4.79
CA ALA A 27 -4.42 -2.07 5.44
C ALA A 27 -4.51 -1.89 6.95
N ALA A 28 -4.64 -3.00 7.67
CA ALA A 28 -4.67 -2.96 9.12
C ALA A 28 -4.10 -4.27 9.66
N ALA A 29 -3.44 -4.18 10.82
CA ALA A 29 -2.88 -5.35 11.47
C ALA A 29 -2.61 -5.04 12.94
N SER A 30 -2.49 -6.08 13.74
CA SER A 30 -2.23 -5.93 15.17
C SER A 30 -0.79 -5.54 15.48
N THR A 31 0.14 -5.88 14.60
CA THR A 31 1.56 -5.57 14.77
C THR A 31 2.12 -4.96 13.51
N LEU A 32 3.20 -4.22 13.65
CA LEU A 32 3.86 -3.65 12.47
C LEU A 32 4.42 -4.74 11.55
N GLN A 33 4.84 -5.85 12.15
CA GLN A 33 5.36 -6.96 11.36
C GLN A 33 4.26 -7.57 10.49
N GLN A 34 3.07 -7.72 11.04
CA GLN A 34 1.93 -8.24 10.28
C GLN A 34 1.43 -7.23 9.26
N LEU A 35 1.69 -5.96 9.50
CA LEU A 35 1.20 -4.90 8.63
C LEU A 35 1.79 -5.00 7.23
N THR A 36 3.04 -5.45 7.10
CA THR A 36 3.65 -5.59 5.78
C THR A 36 2.92 -6.62 4.94
N ALA A 37 2.54 -7.75 5.53
CA ALA A 37 1.77 -8.77 4.82
C ALA A 37 0.37 -8.27 4.50
N ALA A 38 -0.25 -7.55 5.44
CA ALA A 38 -1.57 -6.98 5.20
C ALA A 38 -1.52 -5.94 4.09
N ALA A 39 -0.44 -5.17 4.02
CA ALA A 39 -0.26 -4.18 2.96
C ALA A 39 -0.18 -4.85 1.59
N GLN A 40 0.57 -5.94 1.51
CA GLN A 40 0.67 -6.69 0.25
C GLN A 40 -0.70 -7.18 -0.20
N GLU A 41 -1.47 -7.76 0.72
CA GLU A 41 -2.81 -8.24 0.40
C GLU A 41 -3.74 -7.10 -0.02
N ALA A 42 -3.61 -5.96 0.65
CA ALA A 42 -4.46 -4.81 0.33
C ALA A 42 -4.19 -4.31 -1.08
N VAL A 43 -2.92 -4.26 -1.48
CA VAL A 43 -2.57 -3.83 -2.84
C VAL A 43 -3.10 -4.83 -3.85
N GLU A 44 -2.95 -6.13 -3.58
CA GLU A 44 -3.44 -7.16 -4.48
C GLU A 44 -4.94 -7.03 -4.69
N ALA A 45 -5.68 -6.83 -3.60
CA ALA A 45 -7.12 -6.67 -3.71
C ALA A 45 -7.51 -5.38 -4.40
N HIS A 46 -6.80 -4.29 -4.09
CA HIS A 46 -7.09 -2.98 -4.65
C HIS A 46 -6.88 -2.95 -6.16
N LEU A 47 -5.85 -3.63 -6.63
CA LEU A 47 -5.50 -3.64 -8.04
C LEU A 47 -6.10 -4.80 -8.81
N PHE A 48 -6.88 -5.65 -8.13
CA PHE A 48 -7.49 -6.79 -8.78
C PHE A 48 -8.39 -6.32 -9.93
N GLY A 49 -8.12 -6.84 -11.10
CA GLY A 49 -8.92 -6.48 -12.28
C GLY A 49 -8.58 -5.14 -12.90
N GLU A 50 -7.64 -4.40 -12.32
CA GLU A 50 -7.24 -3.12 -12.90
C GLU A 50 -6.51 -3.32 -14.21
N THR A 51 -6.89 -2.52 -15.20
CA THR A 51 -6.20 -2.54 -16.48
C THR A 51 -5.33 -1.32 -16.69
N ALA A 52 -5.47 -0.32 -15.82
CA ALA A 52 -4.65 0.89 -15.91
C ALA A 52 -3.22 0.60 -15.45
N PRO A 53 -2.25 1.36 -15.91
CA PRO A 53 -0.88 1.20 -15.43
C PRO A 53 -0.81 1.40 -13.91
N ILE A 54 0.03 0.60 -13.27
CA ILE A 54 0.23 0.71 -11.82
C ILE A 54 1.12 1.92 -11.55
N ALA A 55 0.70 2.76 -10.61
CA ALA A 55 1.45 3.95 -10.26
C ALA A 55 2.82 3.57 -9.69
N PRO A 56 3.90 4.22 -10.11
CA PRO A 56 5.20 3.99 -9.49
C PRO A 56 5.22 4.57 -8.08
N PRO A 57 6.14 4.08 -7.22
CA PRO A 57 6.23 4.61 -5.86
C PRO A 57 6.62 6.08 -5.87
N SER A 58 5.96 6.87 -5.04
CA SER A 58 6.32 8.25 -4.83
C SER A 58 7.30 8.35 -3.66
N SER A 59 7.80 9.56 -3.42
CA SER A 59 8.65 9.83 -2.27
C SER A 59 7.80 10.26 -1.09
N VAL A 60 8.22 9.89 0.12
CA VAL A 60 7.57 10.37 1.34
C VAL A 60 7.53 11.90 1.34
N ASN A 61 8.57 12.54 0.80
CA ASN A 61 8.63 14.00 0.75
C ASN A 61 7.45 14.62 0.02
N ASP A 62 6.84 13.88 -0.90
CA ASP A 62 5.69 14.39 -1.65
C ASP A 62 4.44 14.51 -0.77
N TRP A 63 4.42 13.79 0.35
CA TRP A 63 3.21 13.66 1.17
C TRP A 63 3.34 14.21 2.57
N MET A 64 4.56 14.37 3.09
CA MET A 64 4.73 14.63 4.52
C MET A 64 4.19 15.98 4.97
N GLN A 65 3.88 16.88 4.06
CA GLN A 65 3.29 18.17 4.42
C GLN A 65 1.77 18.18 4.35
N GLN A 66 1.17 17.09 3.93
CA GLN A 66 -0.29 17.02 3.83
C GLN A 66 -0.90 16.84 5.20
N THR A 67 -1.97 17.58 5.48
CA THR A 67 -2.62 17.50 6.78
C THR A 67 -3.15 16.12 7.10
N ALA A 68 -3.55 15.37 6.07
CA ALA A 68 -4.06 14.03 6.28
C ALA A 68 -3.02 13.07 6.86
N PHE A 69 -1.74 13.43 6.80
CA PHE A 69 -0.65 12.54 7.22
C PHE A 69 0.15 13.16 8.36
N GLN A 70 -0.54 13.58 9.42
CA GLN A 70 0.11 14.29 10.52
C GLN A 70 0.15 13.52 11.84
N ASP A 71 -0.67 12.48 11.98
CA ASP A 71 -0.86 11.83 13.28
C ASP A 71 -0.15 10.50 13.42
N GLY A 72 0.67 10.14 12.48
CA GLY A 72 1.32 8.85 12.48
C GLY A 72 2.76 8.94 12.01
N PHE A 73 3.20 7.89 11.36
CA PHE A 73 4.56 7.84 10.87
C PHE A 73 4.60 7.13 9.51
N TRP A 74 5.68 7.35 8.80
CA TRP A 74 5.87 6.77 7.48
C TRP A 74 6.69 5.51 7.56
N MET A 75 6.28 4.50 6.78
CA MET A 75 7.06 3.30 6.56
C MET A 75 7.15 3.07 5.06
N GLN A 76 8.15 2.31 4.66
CA GLN A 76 8.21 1.81 3.30
C GLN A 76 8.00 0.32 3.32
N VAL A 77 7.15 -0.17 2.44
CA VAL A 77 6.89 -1.61 2.33
C VAL A 77 7.26 -2.06 0.94
N ASP A 78 7.88 -3.23 0.89
CA ASP A 78 8.26 -3.82 -0.38
C ASP A 78 7.07 -4.62 -0.91
N ILE A 79 6.43 -4.08 -1.93
CA ILE A 79 5.27 -4.70 -2.54
C ILE A 79 5.72 -5.50 -3.75
N ASP A 80 5.36 -6.77 -3.76
CA ASP A 80 5.63 -7.65 -4.89
C ASP A 80 4.47 -7.53 -5.88
N LEU A 81 4.71 -6.79 -6.95
CA LEU A 81 3.66 -6.54 -7.94
C LEU A 81 3.47 -7.72 -8.89
N SER A 82 4.36 -8.69 -8.85
CA SER A 82 4.20 -9.86 -9.72
C SER A 82 3.02 -10.73 -9.32
N THR A 83 2.58 -10.62 -8.06
CA THR A 83 1.41 -11.36 -7.57
C THR A 83 0.12 -10.60 -7.75
N VAL A 84 0.19 -9.32 -8.12
CA VAL A 84 -0.98 -8.53 -8.37
C VAL A 84 -1.63 -9.04 -9.65
N ASN A 85 -2.96 -9.00 -9.69
CA ASN A 85 -3.68 -9.42 -10.86
C ASN A 85 -3.50 -8.40 -11.98
N ALA A 86 -2.31 -8.32 -12.46
CA ALA A 86 -2.02 -7.50 -13.61
C ALA A 86 -2.67 -8.16 -14.80
N PRO A 87 -3.05 -7.36 -15.75
CA PRO A 87 -3.60 -7.91 -16.96
C PRO A 87 -2.62 -8.90 -17.53
N LEU A 88 -3.03 -9.77 -17.56
CA LEU A 88 -2.10 -10.69 -17.76
C LEU A 88 -1.49 -10.80 -18.96
N HIS A 89 -1.53 -10.23 -18.65
CA HIS A 89 -1.07 -10.28 -19.03
C HIS A 89 -0.53 -10.91 -19.52
N SER A 90 -0.57 -10.71 -19.66
CA SER A 90 -0.10 -11.21 -19.91
C SER A 90 0.49 -12.19 -19.83
N TRP A 91 0.38 -12.39 -19.78
CA TRP A 91 1.06 -13.41 -19.47
C TRP A 91 0.94 -14.55 -20.27
N PRO A 92 0.75 -14.36 -20.66
CA PRO A 92 0.84 -15.00 -21.12
C PRO A 92 0.91 -15.48 -21.57
N THR A 93 0.88 -15.35 -21.75
CA THR A 93 1.09 -15.67 -22.00
C THR A 93 1.20 -15.95 -22.37
N ALA A 94 1.21 -16.18 -22.46
CA ALA A 94 1.35 -16.30 -22.73
C ALA A 94 1.33 -16.47 -23.19
#